data_76efe12717ef23855dc0118a2fbd7cf0
#
_entry.id   76efe12717ef23855dc0118a2fbd7cf0
#
_cell.length_a   1.000
_cell.length_b   1.000
_cell.length_c   1.000
_cell.angle_alpha   90.00
_cell.angle_beta   90.00
_cell.angle_gamma   90.00
#
_symmetry.space_group_name_H-M   'P 1'
#
loop_
_entity.id
_entity.type
_entity.pdbx_description
1 polymer ?
#
loop_
_entity_poly.entity_id
_entity_poly.type
_entity_poly.pdbx_seq_one_letter_code
_entity_poly.pdbx_strand_id
1 'polypeptide(L)'
;KLLPIDGKADMGGGLIWRATDDRNYYLARANPLEQNIRIYRVVKGVRHMIQNFDHVIDVRRWHHLRVRMDGCNIQVSFDDRPVFKLCDETFSKGRIGLWTKSDAVTYFDDVSLSIGK
;
A
#
# COMPACT_ATOMS: atom_id res chain seq x y z
N LYS A 1 9.49 4.94 2.36
CA LYS A 1 10.31 3.90 1.71
C LYS A 1 10.10 2.56 2.40
N LEU A 2 10.22 1.50 1.65
CA LEU A 2 10.19 0.14 2.18
C LEU A 2 11.32 -0.70 1.59
N LEU A 3 11.80 -1.66 2.37
CA LEU A 3 12.87 -2.56 1.98
C LEU A 3 12.43 -3.98 2.29
N PRO A 4 11.96 -4.75 1.28
CA PRO A 4 11.64 -6.15 1.49
C PRO A 4 12.91 -6.97 1.61
N ILE A 5 13.00 -7.80 2.64
CA ILE A 5 14.20 -8.56 2.95
C ILE A 5 13.98 -10.06 2.85
N ASP A 6 12.91 -10.56 3.45
CA ASP A 6 12.68 -11.99 3.57
C ASP A 6 11.20 -12.31 3.64
N GLY A 7 10.87 -13.56 3.33
CA GLY A 7 9.53 -14.11 3.35
C GLY A 7 9.43 -15.24 2.34
N LYS A 8 8.80 -16.35 2.74
CA LYS A 8 8.62 -17.53 1.87
C LYS A 8 7.23 -17.60 1.28
N ALA A 9 6.22 -17.29 2.08
CA ALA A 9 4.83 -17.29 1.65
C ALA A 9 4.42 -15.90 1.15
N ASP A 10 5.02 -14.85 1.70
CA ASP A 10 4.74 -13.47 1.33
C ASP A 10 5.99 -12.63 1.60
N MET A 11 6.16 -11.57 0.83
CA MET A 11 7.36 -10.74 0.87
C MET A 11 7.01 -9.29 0.59
N GLY A 12 5.96 -8.80 1.23
CA GLY A 12 5.41 -7.51 0.92
C GLY A 12 5.36 -6.56 2.09
N GLY A 13 5.19 -5.31 1.74
CA GLY A 13 4.89 -4.24 2.66
C GLY A 13 4.02 -3.20 2.00
N GLY A 14 3.35 -2.39 2.80
CA GLY A 14 2.44 -1.42 2.27
C GLY A 14 2.07 -0.31 3.23
N LEU A 15 1.20 0.54 2.74
CA LEU A 15 0.66 1.68 3.45
C LEU A 15 -0.84 1.51 3.65
N ILE A 16 -1.28 1.80 4.85
CA ILE A 16 -2.70 1.87 5.21
C ILE A 16 -3.05 3.34 5.38
N TRP A 17 -4.20 3.76 4.85
CA TRP A 17 -4.70 5.12 5.06
C TRP A 17 -6.21 5.14 5.17
N ARG A 18 -6.71 6.24 5.74
CA ARG A 18 -8.12 6.42 6.07
C ARG A 18 -8.70 5.26 6.87
N ALA A 19 -7.90 4.72 7.78
CA ALA A 19 -8.34 3.65 8.66
C ALA A 19 -9.26 4.23 9.74
N THR A 20 -10.49 3.73 9.80
CA THR A 20 -11.44 4.08 10.85
C THR A 20 -11.25 3.19 12.08
N ASP A 21 -10.77 1.97 11.85
CA ASP A 21 -10.41 0.98 12.86
C ASP A 21 -9.49 -0.07 12.23
N ASP A 22 -9.22 -1.17 12.92
CA ASP A 22 -8.33 -2.24 12.45
C ASP A 22 -8.95 -3.14 11.37
N ARG A 23 -10.20 -2.90 10.98
CA ARG A 23 -10.94 -3.72 10.03
C ARG A 23 -11.48 -2.94 8.84
N ASN A 24 -11.30 -1.62 8.82
CA ASN A 24 -11.85 -0.74 7.79
C ASN A 24 -10.81 0.28 7.36
N TYR A 25 -10.22 0.08 6.18
CA TYR A 25 -9.14 0.94 5.68
C TYR A 25 -8.86 0.72 4.20
N TYR A 26 -8.07 1.61 3.62
CA TYR A 26 -7.41 1.38 2.34
C TYR A 26 -6.01 0.82 2.57
N LEU A 27 -5.55 -0.01 1.64
CA LEU A 27 -4.22 -0.60 1.64
C LEU A 27 -3.64 -0.55 0.24
N ALA A 28 -2.42 -0.02 0.10
CA ALA A 28 -1.60 -0.19 -1.10
C ALA A 28 -0.35 -0.97 -0.69
N ARG A 29 -0.05 -2.04 -1.41
CA ARG A 29 1.08 -2.90 -1.08
C ARG A 29 1.90 -3.28 -2.31
N ALA A 30 3.21 -3.43 -2.11
CA ALA A 30 4.12 -4.00 -3.08
C ALA A 30 4.58 -5.37 -2.59
N ASN A 31 4.50 -6.38 -3.43
CA ASN A 31 4.89 -7.75 -3.08
C ASN A 31 5.89 -8.30 -4.09
N PRO A 32 7.20 -8.37 -3.73
CA PRO A 32 8.22 -8.89 -4.62
C PRO A 32 8.06 -10.37 -4.96
N LEU A 33 7.53 -11.15 -4.04
CA LEU A 33 7.34 -12.58 -4.24
C LEU A 33 6.26 -12.85 -5.29
N GLU A 34 5.16 -12.13 -5.24
CA GLU A 34 4.08 -12.19 -6.23
C GLU A 34 4.33 -11.30 -7.45
N GLN A 35 5.31 -10.41 -7.38
CA GLN A 35 5.68 -9.47 -8.44
C GLN A 35 4.50 -8.59 -8.86
N ASN A 36 3.88 -7.96 -7.87
CA ASN A 36 2.79 -7.04 -8.15
C ASN A 36 2.66 -5.94 -7.08
N ILE A 37 1.94 -4.90 -7.48
CA ILE A 37 1.49 -3.82 -6.62
C ILE A 37 -0.03 -3.84 -6.68
N ARG A 38 -0.67 -3.82 -5.53
CA ARG A 38 -2.13 -3.87 -5.45
C ARG A 38 -2.67 -2.81 -4.52
N ILE A 39 -3.88 -2.37 -4.84
CA ILE A 39 -4.65 -1.51 -3.96
C ILE A 39 -5.94 -2.24 -3.54
N TYR A 40 -6.23 -2.19 -2.25
CA TYR A 40 -7.39 -2.82 -1.65
C TYR A 40 -8.20 -1.82 -0.83
N ARG A 41 -9.50 -2.07 -0.72
CA ARG A 41 -10.28 -1.58 0.40
C ARG A 41 -10.60 -2.78 1.30
N VAL A 42 -10.46 -2.59 2.60
CA VAL A 42 -10.81 -3.59 3.61
C VAL A 42 -12.04 -3.08 4.33
N VAL A 43 -13.13 -3.82 4.25
CA VAL A 43 -14.41 -3.47 4.84
C VAL A 43 -14.85 -4.60 5.75
N LYS A 44 -15.05 -4.29 7.04
CA LYS A 44 -15.41 -5.29 8.05
C LYS A 44 -14.45 -6.49 8.05
N GLY A 45 -13.16 -6.22 7.83
CA GLY A 45 -12.11 -7.23 7.80
C GLY A 45 -12.00 -8.02 6.50
N VAL A 46 -12.85 -7.75 5.50
CA VAL A 46 -12.83 -8.43 4.21
C VAL A 46 -12.09 -7.57 3.18
N ARG A 47 -11.06 -8.15 2.57
CA ARG A 47 -10.27 -7.49 1.54
C ARG A 47 -10.97 -7.54 0.19
N HIS A 48 -11.12 -6.38 -0.43
CA HIS A 48 -11.60 -6.25 -1.80
C HIS A 48 -10.51 -5.61 -2.64
N MET A 49 -9.98 -6.35 -3.60
CA MET A 49 -8.98 -5.80 -4.52
C MET A 49 -9.63 -4.79 -5.44
N ILE A 50 -9.10 -3.57 -5.45
CA ILE A 50 -9.59 -2.51 -6.33
C ILE A 50 -8.86 -2.58 -7.66
N GLN A 51 -7.52 -2.71 -7.63
CA GLN A 51 -6.70 -2.75 -8.84
C GLN A 51 -5.38 -3.47 -8.59
N ASN A 52 -4.83 -4.09 -9.65
CA ASN A 52 -3.56 -4.81 -9.64
C ASN A 52 -2.65 -4.29 -10.75
N PHE A 53 -1.36 -4.24 -10.49
CA PHE A 53 -0.33 -3.91 -11.46
C PHE A 53 0.83 -4.90 -11.31
N ASP A 54 1.04 -5.73 -12.33
CA ASP A 54 2.14 -6.68 -12.34
C ASP A 54 3.45 -5.92 -12.62
N HIS A 55 4.43 -6.11 -11.75
CA HIS A 55 5.70 -5.41 -11.82
C HIS A 55 6.75 -6.17 -11.04
N VAL A 56 7.90 -6.40 -11.65
CA VAL A 56 9.04 -7.02 -10.97
C VAL A 56 9.57 -6.05 -9.93
N ILE A 57 9.66 -6.52 -8.69
CA ILE A 57 10.12 -5.71 -7.57
C ILE A 57 11.37 -6.36 -7.00
N ASP A 58 12.49 -5.64 -7.05
CA ASP A 58 13.75 -6.14 -6.53
C ASP A 58 13.72 -6.24 -5.00
N VAL A 59 14.18 -7.36 -4.48
CA VAL A 59 14.36 -7.56 -3.04
C VAL A 59 15.66 -6.94 -2.56
N ARG A 60 15.79 -6.72 -1.25
CA ARG A 60 16.98 -6.16 -0.60
C ARG A 60 17.38 -4.81 -1.19
N ARG A 61 16.40 -4.06 -1.66
CA ARG A 61 16.54 -2.74 -2.22
C ARG A 61 15.45 -1.84 -1.67
N TRP A 62 15.79 -0.60 -1.35
CA TRP A 62 14.80 0.38 -0.92
C TRP A 62 13.91 0.76 -2.09
N HIS A 63 12.61 0.79 -1.83
CA HIS A 63 11.59 1.24 -2.77
C HIS A 63 10.79 2.38 -2.16
N HIS A 64 10.25 3.22 -3.02
CA HIS A 64 9.46 4.36 -2.62
C HIS A 64 8.01 4.14 -3.03
N LEU A 65 7.15 3.84 -2.07
CA LEU A 65 5.72 3.72 -2.27
C LEU A 65 5.06 5.01 -1.80
N ARG A 66 4.32 5.66 -2.68
CA ARG A 66 3.64 6.91 -2.38
C ARG A 66 2.17 6.79 -2.72
N VAL A 67 1.32 7.22 -1.80
CA VAL A 67 -0.12 7.31 -1.99
C VAL A 67 -0.53 8.76 -1.77
N ARG A 68 -1.30 9.29 -2.72
CA ARG A 68 -1.95 10.59 -2.59
C ARG A 68 -3.44 10.39 -2.75
N MET A 69 -4.23 10.92 -1.82
CA MET A 69 -5.68 10.90 -1.93
C MET A 69 -6.26 12.27 -1.64
N ASP A 70 -7.11 12.73 -2.55
CA ASP A 70 -7.81 13.99 -2.47
C ASP A 70 -9.28 13.75 -2.82
N GLY A 71 -10.16 13.92 -1.83
CA GLY A 71 -11.55 13.47 -1.99
C GLY A 71 -11.60 11.97 -2.26
N CYS A 72 -12.16 11.58 -3.39
CA CYS A 72 -12.17 10.18 -3.82
C CYS A 72 -10.99 9.80 -4.71
N ASN A 73 -10.19 10.78 -5.16
CA ASN A 73 -9.13 10.56 -6.15
C ASN A 73 -7.90 9.99 -5.48
N ILE A 74 -7.54 8.77 -5.86
CA ILE A 74 -6.38 8.06 -5.34
C ILE A 74 -5.33 7.98 -6.44
N GLN A 75 -4.09 8.36 -6.10
CA GLN A 75 -2.94 8.19 -6.95
C GLN A 75 -1.89 7.40 -6.19
N VAL A 76 -1.41 6.32 -6.78
CA VAL A 76 -0.35 5.49 -6.21
C VAL A 76 0.83 5.49 -7.17
N SER A 77 2.03 5.75 -6.63
CA SER A 77 3.26 5.65 -7.38
C SER A 77 4.24 4.72 -6.68
N PHE A 78 5.09 4.08 -7.46
CA PHE A 78 6.12 3.17 -6.98
C PHE A 78 7.44 3.50 -7.67
N ASP A 79 8.47 3.79 -6.88
CA ASP A 79 9.78 4.25 -7.37
C ASP A 79 9.64 5.41 -8.37
N ASP A 80 8.83 6.40 -7.98
CA ASP A 80 8.50 7.61 -8.73
C ASP A 80 7.73 7.37 -10.04
N ARG A 81 7.22 6.16 -10.25
CA ARG A 81 6.42 5.81 -11.41
C ARG A 81 4.95 5.75 -11.02
N PRO A 82 4.08 6.47 -11.73
CA PRO A 82 2.63 6.34 -11.50
C PRO A 82 2.15 4.92 -11.82
N VAL A 83 1.41 4.33 -10.89
CA VAL A 83 0.90 2.96 -11.02
C VAL A 83 -0.62 2.94 -11.10
N PHE A 84 -1.29 3.65 -10.20
CA PHE A 84 -2.74 3.72 -10.16
C PHE A 84 -3.23 5.16 -10.10
N LYS A 85 -4.35 5.40 -10.77
CA LYS A 85 -5.13 6.64 -10.68
C LYS A 85 -6.59 6.27 -10.76
N LEU A 86 -7.32 6.39 -9.67
CA LEU A 86 -8.70 5.97 -9.58
C LEU A 86 -9.48 6.79 -8.55
N CYS A 87 -10.79 6.59 -8.50
CA CYS A 87 -11.67 7.19 -7.52
C CYS A 87 -12.35 6.09 -6.70
N ASP A 88 -12.36 6.20 -5.39
CA ASP A 88 -13.08 5.32 -4.48
C ASP A 88 -13.62 6.14 -3.31
N GLU A 89 -14.90 5.97 -2.98
CA GLU A 89 -15.58 6.76 -1.97
C GLU A 89 -15.90 5.97 -0.69
N THR A 90 -15.30 4.80 -0.52
CA THR A 90 -15.61 3.94 0.63
C THR A 90 -15.27 4.60 1.97
N PHE A 91 -14.10 5.23 2.05
CA PHE A 91 -13.67 5.93 3.26
C PHE A 91 -13.29 7.38 2.93
N SER A 92 -13.74 8.32 3.78
CA SER A 92 -13.49 9.74 3.57
C SER A 92 -12.38 10.30 4.47
N LYS A 93 -12.09 9.64 5.58
CA LYS A 93 -11.08 10.08 6.57
C LYS A 93 -10.65 8.91 7.43
N GLY A 94 -9.54 9.08 8.14
CA GLY A 94 -9.03 8.07 9.08
C GLY A 94 -7.52 8.20 9.28
N ARG A 95 -6.96 7.20 9.93
CA ARG A 95 -5.55 7.15 10.32
C ARG A 95 -4.71 6.51 9.23
N ILE A 96 -3.39 6.67 9.35
CA ILE A 96 -2.42 5.98 8.50
C ILE A 96 -1.69 4.90 9.29
N GLY A 97 -1.13 3.93 8.57
CA GLY A 97 -0.35 2.86 9.19
C GLY A 97 0.54 2.16 8.18
N LEU A 98 1.38 1.27 8.68
CA LEU A 98 2.23 0.40 7.89
C LEU A 98 1.67 -1.01 7.92
N TRP A 99 1.95 -1.77 6.87
CA TRP A 99 1.41 -3.11 6.71
C TRP A 99 2.48 -4.08 6.24
N THR A 100 2.52 -5.25 6.87
CA THR A 100 3.25 -6.42 6.39
C THR A 100 2.34 -7.62 6.52
N LYS A 101 2.61 -8.66 5.73
CA LYS A 101 1.76 -9.85 5.72
C LYS A 101 2.57 -11.09 5.98
N SER A 102 1.96 -12.02 6.75
CA SER A 102 2.47 -13.37 6.97
C SER A 102 3.91 -13.38 7.51
N ASP A 103 4.82 -14.07 6.85
CA ASP A 103 6.22 -14.20 7.24
C ASP A 103 7.14 -13.13 6.61
N ALA A 104 6.56 -12.08 6.04
CA ALA A 104 7.34 -11.02 5.42
C ALA A 104 8.19 -10.27 6.43
N VAL A 105 9.43 -9.98 6.07
CA VAL A 105 10.31 -9.08 6.80
C VAL A 105 10.58 -7.88 5.92
N THR A 106 10.12 -6.72 6.35
CA THR A 106 10.20 -5.48 5.60
C THR A 106 10.65 -4.35 6.51
N TYR A 107 11.69 -3.63 6.11
CA TYR A 107 12.10 -2.42 6.80
C TYR A 107 11.41 -1.21 6.17
N PHE A 108 11.05 -0.26 7.01
CA PHE A 108 10.42 1.00 6.61
C PHE A 108 11.28 2.17 7.05
N ASP A 109 11.35 3.20 6.22
CA ASP A 109 12.05 4.44 6.52
C ASP A 109 11.40 5.61 5.78
N ASP A 110 11.67 6.83 6.24
CA ASP A 110 11.14 8.07 5.65
C ASP A 110 9.61 8.03 5.48
N VAL A 111 8.91 7.53 6.50
CA VAL A 111 7.44 7.54 6.49
C VAL A 111 6.97 8.94 6.82
N SER A 112 6.20 9.52 5.91
CA SER A 112 5.70 10.89 6.09
C SER A 112 4.25 10.99 5.66
N LEU A 113 3.54 11.92 6.28
CA LEU A 113 2.17 12.27 5.94
C LEU A 113 2.11 13.74 5.60
N SER A 114 1.58 14.06 4.42
CA SER A 114 1.18 15.42 4.10
C SER A 114 -0.31 15.45 3.78
N ILE A 115 -1.00 16.44 4.34
CA ILE A 115 -2.44 16.57 4.14
C ILE A 115 -2.65 17.56 3.01
N GLY A 116 -3.15 17.07 1.89
CA GLY A 116 -3.56 17.88 0.75
C GLY A 116 -4.93 18.48 0.97
N LYS A 117 -5.19 19.59 0.32
CA LYS A 117 -6.48 20.24 0.33
C LYS A 117 -7.18 20.08 -1.02
#